data_b89dad00d3789e6b80d0a5bb4614a4d3
#
_entry.id   b89dad00d3789e6b80d0a5bb4614a4d3
#
_cell.length_a   1.000
_cell.length_b   1.000
_cell.length_c   1.000
_cell.angle_alpha   90.00
_cell.angle_beta   90.00
_cell.angle_gamma   90.00
#
_symmetry.space_group_name_H-M   'P 1'
#
loop_
_entity.id
_entity.type
_entity.pdbx_description
1 polymer ?
#
loop_
_entity_poly.entity_id
_entity_poly.type
_entity_poly.pdbx_seq_one_letter_code
_entity_poly.pdbx_strand_id
1 'polypeptide(L)'
;IILTVPIDKTLSVFKSIKNKINKNQVFSDFTSVKSIISNELNNCSFEIVSCHPLFGPLNEFKGQNIITIPINASKKYSQIKDIFKKMHLNVTEIKTLDEHDNYMSLIQGMTHFSHVCFTTAMKKLNLDLDKVMEICSPIYLSNISFSSRITGGDENLYTNIIMDNPKNNKVLKLYLETSKKLYDQISSKNYSS
;
A
#
# COMPACT_ATOMS: atom_id res chain seq x y z
N ILE A 1 5.86 14.29 -16.18
CA ILE A 1 6.36 12.90 -16.32
C ILE A 1 5.79 12.10 -15.17
N ILE A 2 5.16 10.96 -15.47
CA ILE A 2 4.59 10.07 -14.44
C ILE A 2 5.30 8.72 -14.55
N LEU A 3 5.87 8.24 -13.44
CA LEU A 3 6.51 6.94 -13.34
C LEU A 3 5.51 5.92 -12.74
N THR A 4 5.15 4.91 -13.53
CA THR A 4 4.14 3.89 -13.18
C THR A 4 4.65 2.47 -13.42
N VAL A 5 5.91 2.24 -13.10
CA VAL A 5 6.57 0.93 -13.24
C VAL A 5 6.41 0.09 -11.97
N PRO A 6 6.64 -1.23 -12.01
CA PRO A 6 6.67 -2.08 -10.81
C PRO A 6 7.60 -1.54 -9.73
N ILE A 7 7.28 -1.82 -8.46
CA ILE A 7 7.98 -1.28 -7.28
C ILE A 7 9.50 -1.57 -7.37
N ASP A 8 9.87 -2.80 -7.68
CA ASP A 8 11.26 -3.26 -7.81
C ASP A 8 12.05 -2.58 -8.94
N LYS A 9 11.36 -1.98 -9.92
CA LYS A 9 11.96 -1.24 -11.04
C LYS A 9 12.01 0.27 -10.81
N THR A 10 11.25 0.79 -9.86
CA THR A 10 11.07 2.23 -9.65
C THR A 10 12.40 2.97 -9.52
N LEU A 11 13.29 2.49 -8.65
CA LEU A 11 14.58 3.15 -8.40
C LEU A 11 15.49 3.13 -9.65
N SER A 12 15.60 2.00 -10.32
CA SER A 12 16.48 1.84 -11.49
C SER A 12 16.00 2.69 -12.66
N VAL A 13 14.70 2.69 -12.93
CA VAL A 13 14.12 3.50 -14.01
C VAL A 13 14.25 4.99 -13.67
N PHE A 14 13.95 5.41 -12.44
CA PHE A 14 14.13 6.81 -12.05
C PHE A 14 15.58 7.28 -12.25
N LYS A 15 16.58 6.50 -11.82
CA LYS A 15 17.99 6.81 -12.03
C LYS A 15 18.36 6.98 -13.50
N SER A 16 17.76 6.22 -14.40
CA SER A 16 18.03 6.30 -15.84
C SER A 16 17.43 7.53 -16.51
N ILE A 17 16.36 8.12 -15.94
CA ILE A 17 15.66 9.26 -16.52
C ILE A 17 15.89 10.59 -15.80
N LYS A 18 16.30 10.61 -14.52
CA LYS A 18 16.35 11.82 -13.69
C LYS A 18 17.16 12.96 -14.31
N ASN A 19 18.26 12.65 -14.98
CA ASN A 19 19.12 13.65 -15.64
C ASN A 19 18.53 14.19 -16.96
N LYS A 20 17.46 13.58 -17.46
CA LYS A 20 16.74 14.02 -18.67
C LYS A 20 15.53 14.89 -18.35
N ILE A 21 15.17 14.99 -17.07
CA ILE A 21 14.05 15.80 -16.59
C ILE A 21 14.52 17.25 -16.45
N ASN A 22 13.86 18.17 -17.15
CA ASN A 22 14.21 19.59 -17.09
C ASN A 22 13.38 20.32 -16.01
N LYS A 23 13.85 21.52 -15.62
CA LYS A 23 13.24 22.34 -14.56
C LYS A 23 11.81 22.80 -14.84
N ASN A 24 11.37 22.76 -16.08
CA ASN A 24 10.00 23.13 -16.46
C ASN A 24 9.01 21.96 -16.40
N GLN A 25 9.49 20.76 -16.09
CA GLN A 25 8.67 19.57 -15.96
C GLN A 25 8.37 19.26 -14.49
N VAL A 26 7.25 18.61 -14.25
CA VAL A 26 6.94 18.00 -12.97
C VAL A 26 7.14 16.50 -13.10
N PHE A 27 7.82 15.93 -12.12
CA PHE A 27 7.93 14.49 -11.97
C PHE A 27 6.94 14.00 -10.92
N SER A 28 6.26 12.91 -11.23
CA SER A 28 5.42 12.15 -10.28
C SER A 28 5.77 10.68 -10.36
N ASP A 29 5.77 10.00 -9.25
CA ASP A 29 5.78 8.54 -9.17
C ASP A 29 4.44 8.06 -8.57
N PHE A 30 4.04 6.84 -8.91
CA PHE A 30 2.84 6.20 -8.35
C PHE A 30 3.18 4.96 -7.50
N THR A 31 4.43 4.87 -7.04
CA THR A 31 4.87 3.72 -6.25
C THR A 31 4.17 3.64 -4.89
N SER A 32 3.87 2.44 -4.45
CA SER A 32 3.21 2.17 -3.16
C SER A 32 4.16 2.29 -1.96
N VAL A 33 5.47 2.22 -2.17
CA VAL A 33 6.51 2.32 -1.12
C VAL A 33 7.44 3.47 -1.45
N LYS A 34 7.42 4.52 -0.64
CA LYS A 34 8.14 5.78 -0.92
C LYS A 34 9.61 5.75 -0.51
N SER A 35 9.97 4.98 0.51
CA SER A 35 11.36 4.81 0.97
C SER A 35 12.31 4.37 -0.14
N ILE A 36 11.84 3.56 -1.10
CA ILE A 36 12.66 3.04 -2.21
C ILE A 36 13.30 4.15 -3.04
N ILE A 37 12.60 5.25 -3.25
CA ILE A 37 13.03 6.35 -4.12
C ILE A 37 13.37 7.63 -3.35
N SER A 38 13.09 7.70 -2.04
CA SER A 38 13.14 8.92 -1.24
C SER A 38 14.48 9.64 -1.29
N ASN A 39 15.59 8.92 -1.16
CA ASN A 39 16.92 9.50 -1.19
C ASN A 39 17.28 10.16 -2.54
N GLU A 40 16.77 9.59 -3.62
CA GLU A 40 17.00 10.15 -4.96
C GLU A 40 16.11 11.35 -5.24
N LEU A 41 14.88 11.37 -4.75
CA LEU A 41 13.95 12.49 -4.93
C LEU A 41 14.41 13.75 -4.19
N ASN A 42 14.93 13.61 -2.98
CA ASN A 42 15.39 14.73 -2.15
C ASN A 42 16.54 15.52 -2.77
N ASN A 43 17.27 14.95 -3.73
CA ASN A 43 18.43 15.55 -4.38
C ASN A 43 18.13 16.11 -5.78
N CYS A 44 16.85 16.25 -6.16
CA CYS A 44 16.46 16.75 -7.48
C CYS A 44 16.18 18.24 -7.48
N SER A 45 16.52 18.92 -8.60
CA SER A 45 16.30 20.36 -8.79
C SER A 45 15.01 20.71 -9.53
N PHE A 46 14.25 19.71 -10.01
CA PHE A 46 12.96 19.88 -10.67
C PHE A 46 11.80 19.65 -9.69
N GLU A 47 10.60 20.05 -10.09
CA GLU A 47 9.42 19.89 -9.26
C GLU A 47 9.00 18.43 -9.15
N ILE A 48 8.67 18.01 -7.93
CA ILE A 48 8.25 16.65 -7.62
C ILE A 48 6.95 16.68 -6.82
N VAL A 49 5.97 15.91 -7.31
CA VAL A 49 4.77 15.55 -6.58
C VAL A 49 4.69 14.03 -6.59
N SER A 50 5.16 13.41 -5.53
CA SER A 50 5.05 11.96 -5.37
C SER A 50 3.59 11.61 -5.08
N CYS A 51 3.04 10.60 -5.72
CA CYS A 51 1.64 10.23 -5.62
C CYS A 51 1.47 8.74 -5.30
N HIS A 52 0.37 8.39 -4.65
CA HIS A 52 0.01 6.98 -4.44
C HIS A 52 -1.50 6.80 -4.65
N PRO A 53 -1.95 6.29 -5.81
CA PRO A 53 -3.32 5.83 -5.99
C PRO A 53 -3.59 4.61 -5.09
N LEU A 54 -4.61 4.69 -4.21
CA LEU A 54 -4.97 3.60 -3.31
C LEU A 54 -5.98 2.63 -3.92
N PHE A 55 -5.91 2.45 -5.23
CA PHE A 55 -6.81 1.59 -6.00
C PHE A 55 -6.05 0.88 -7.13
N GLY A 56 -6.55 -0.29 -7.52
CA GLY A 56 -5.95 -1.07 -8.61
C GLY A 56 -6.49 -0.68 -9.99
N PRO A 57 -5.84 -1.13 -11.07
CA PRO A 57 -6.15 -0.72 -12.46
C PRO A 57 -7.54 -1.17 -12.95
N LEU A 58 -8.13 -2.17 -12.31
CA LEU A 58 -9.46 -2.68 -12.65
C LEU A 58 -10.61 -1.97 -11.91
N ASN A 59 -10.29 -1.06 -11.00
CA ASN A 59 -11.30 -0.31 -10.26
C ASN A 59 -11.72 0.94 -11.05
N GLU A 60 -13.01 1.26 -11.02
CA GLU A 60 -13.45 2.60 -11.37
C GLU A 60 -12.77 3.59 -10.41
N PHE A 61 -12.11 4.61 -10.96
CA PHE A 61 -11.33 5.55 -10.16
C PHE A 61 -12.19 6.66 -9.51
N LYS A 62 -13.41 6.88 -9.97
CA LYS A 62 -14.31 7.88 -9.39
C LYS A 62 -14.59 7.59 -7.91
N GLY A 63 -14.34 8.56 -7.05
CA GLY A 63 -14.48 8.44 -5.60
C GLY A 63 -13.35 7.69 -4.89
N GLN A 64 -12.33 7.22 -5.62
CA GLN A 64 -11.17 6.57 -5.03
C GLN A 64 -10.18 7.58 -4.43
N ASN A 65 -9.35 7.10 -3.53
CA ASN A 65 -8.38 7.94 -2.84
C ASN A 65 -7.03 7.96 -3.58
N ILE A 66 -6.44 9.14 -3.69
CA ILE A 66 -5.05 9.32 -4.10
C ILE A 66 -4.32 10.17 -3.07
N ILE A 67 -3.17 9.70 -2.64
CA ILE A 67 -2.26 10.46 -1.78
C ILE A 67 -1.33 11.28 -2.67
N THR A 68 -1.07 12.53 -2.28
CA THR A 68 -0.10 13.41 -2.91
C THR A 68 0.90 13.93 -1.88
N ILE A 69 2.19 13.95 -2.24
CA ILE A 69 3.29 14.37 -1.39
C ILE A 69 4.14 15.38 -2.19
N PRO A 70 3.95 16.69 -1.97
CA PRO A 70 4.76 17.71 -2.63
C PRO A 70 6.15 17.77 -1.99
N ILE A 71 7.20 17.46 -2.74
CA ILE A 71 8.59 17.48 -2.24
C ILE A 71 9.23 18.86 -2.55
N ASN A 72 9.14 19.31 -3.78
CA ASN A 72 9.54 20.65 -4.20
C ASN A 72 8.28 21.37 -4.68
N ALA A 73 7.50 21.88 -3.74
CA ALA A 73 6.18 22.45 -4.01
C ALA A 73 6.28 23.74 -4.85
N SER A 74 5.49 23.83 -5.90
CA SER A 74 5.33 25.00 -6.74
C SER A 74 3.87 25.23 -7.13
N LYS A 75 3.68 26.25 -7.99
CA LYS A 75 2.38 26.58 -8.59
C LYS A 75 1.76 25.39 -9.36
N LYS A 76 2.56 24.46 -9.87
CA LYS A 76 2.09 23.31 -10.65
C LYS A 76 1.45 22.24 -9.76
N TYR A 77 1.76 22.20 -8.48
CA TYR A 77 1.11 21.28 -7.55
C TYR A 77 -0.41 21.50 -7.48
N SER A 78 -0.87 22.76 -7.45
CA SER A 78 -2.31 23.05 -7.48
C SER A 78 -2.96 22.52 -8.77
N GLN A 79 -2.28 22.66 -9.91
CA GLN A 79 -2.78 22.12 -11.18
C GLN A 79 -2.91 20.59 -11.17
N ILE A 80 -1.94 19.89 -10.58
CA ILE A 80 -2.01 18.43 -10.43
C ILE A 80 -3.19 18.03 -9.55
N LYS A 81 -3.39 18.69 -8.40
CA LYS A 81 -4.56 18.46 -7.55
C LYS A 81 -5.88 18.71 -8.29
N ASP A 82 -5.95 19.76 -9.08
CA ASP A 82 -7.14 20.07 -9.86
C ASP A 82 -7.43 19.03 -10.94
N ILE A 83 -6.40 18.45 -11.56
CA ILE A 83 -6.55 17.34 -12.51
C ILE A 83 -7.16 16.14 -11.80
N PHE A 84 -6.62 15.72 -10.64
CA PHE A 84 -7.15 14.58 -9.89
C PHE A 84 -8.59 14.83 -9.38
N LYS A 85 -8.90 16.05 -8.94
CA LYS A 85 -10.27 16.42 -8.56
C LYS A 85 -11.24 16.38 -9.75
N LYS A 86 -10.82 16.84 -10.93
CA LYS A 86 -11.63 16.72 -12.16
C LYS A 86 -11.87 15.27 -12.57
N MET A 87 -10.96 14.38 -12.23
CA MET A 87 -11.14 12.93 -12.36
C MET A 87 -12.04 12.33 -11.25
N HIS A 88 -12.60 13.18 -10.38
CA HIS A 88 -13.40 12.76 -9.21
C HIS A 88 -12.66 11.89 -8.19
N LEU A 89 -11.33 12.05 -8.09
CA LEU A 89 -10.54 11.41 -7.04
C LEU A 89 -10.62 12.21 -5.73
N ASN A 90 -10.59 11.51 -4.62
CA ASN A 90 -10.39 12.11 -3.29
C ASN A 90 -8.90 12.32 -3.07
N VAL A 91 -8.45 13.57 -3.11
CA VAL A 91 -7.03 13.92 -3.00
C VAL A 91 -6.68 14.22 -1.54
N THR A 92 -5.79 13.43 -0.97
CA THR A 92 -5.25 13.65 0.38
C THR A 92 -3.78 14.02 0.28
N GLU A 93 -3.40 15.13 0.91
CA GLU A 93 -2.01 15.56 1.01
C GLU A 93 -1.36 15.00 2.27
N ILE A 94 -0.17 14.41 2.12
CA ILE A 94 0.72 14.00 3.21
C ILE A 94 2.03 14.81 3.09
N LYS A 95 2.63 15.16 4.22
CA LYS A 95 3.75 16.10 4.25
C LYS A 95 5.08 15.48 3.80
N THR A 96 5.32 14.21 4.13
CA THR A 96 6.61 13.56 3.86
C THR A 96 6.44 12.13 3.36
N LEU A 97 7.46 11.65 2.65
CA LEU A 97 7.54 10.26 2.18
C LEU A 97 7.60 9.28 3.37
N ASP A 98 8.26 9.66 4.46
CA ASP A 98 8.35 8.85 5.69
C ASP A 98 7.00 8.74 6.40
N GLU A 99 6.26 9.84 6.49
CA GLU A 99 4.89 9.85 7.03
C GLU A 99 3.96 8.95 6.20
N HIS A 100 4.06 9.00 4.87
CA HIS A 100 3.32 8.12 3.98
C HIS A 100 3.59 6.64 4.30
N ASP A 101 4.86 6.23 4.34
CA ASP A 101 5.23 4.84 4.57
C ASP A 101 4.82 4.37 5.97
N ASN A 102 4.78 5.27 6.95
CA ASN A 102 4.26 4.97 8.28
C ASN A 102 2.75 4.65 8.25
N TYR A 103 1.92 5.44 7.55
CA TYR A 103 0.50 5.11 7.39
C TYR A 103 0.31 3.83 6.56
N MET A 104 1.09 3.65 5.49
CA MET A 104 0.98 2.46 4.63
C MET A 104 1.43 1.18 5.35
N SER A 105 2.25 1.28 6.38
CA SER A 105 2.60 0.10 7.20
C SER A 105 1.38 -0.50 7.92
N LEU A 106 0.41 0.32 8.32
CA LEU A 106 -0.87 -0.13 8.85
C LEU A 106 -1.84 -0.51 7.73
N ILE A 107 -2.09 0.44 6.80
CA ILE A 107 -3.16 0.34 5.79
C ILE A 107 -2.88 -0.79 4.79
N GLN A 108 -1.63 -0.97 4.40
CA GLN A 108 -1.22 -2.00 3.44
C GLN A 108 -0.40 -3.12 4.10
N GLY A 109 0.66 -2.78 4.82
CA GLY A 109 1.60 -3.75 5.39
C GLY A 109 0.90 -4.77 6.29
N MET A 110 0.27 -4.31 7.36
CA MET A 110 -0.42 -5.19 8.32
C MET A 110 -1.66 -5.85 7.69
N THR A 111 -2.43 -5.12 6.90
CA THR A 111 -3.63 -5.66 6.24
C THR A 111 -3.27 -6.79 5.29
N HIS A 112 -2.33 -6.59 4.38
CA HIS A 112 -1.94 -7.63 3.42
C HIS A 112 -1.31 -8.82 4.15
N PHE A 113 -0.42 -8.59 5.11
CA PHE A 113 0.19 -9.64 5.91
C PHE A 113 -0.87 -10.50 6.62
N SER A 114 -1.87 -9.88 7.26
CA SER A 114 -2.92 -10.62 7.99
C SER A 114 -3.74 -11.52 7.05
N HIS A 115 -4.06 -11.05 5.85
CA HIS A 115 -4.78 -11.84 4.85
C HIS A 115 -3.94 -12.99 4.27
N VAL A 116 -2.63 -12.77 4.07
CA VAL A 116 -1.71 -13.85 3.68
C VAL A 116 -1.62 -14.91 4.77
N CYS A 117 -1.50 -14.50 6.04
CA CYS A 117 -1.51 -15.42 7.18
C CYS A 117 -2.83 -16.20 7.26
N PHE A 118 -3.97 -15.52 7.14
CA PHE A 118 -5.30 -16.13 7.15
C PHE A 118 -5.43 -17.19 6.05
N THR A 119 -5.11 -16.84 4.80
CA THR A 119 -5.20 -17.75 3.65
C THR A 119 -4.28 -18.94 3.80
N THR A 120 -3.05 -18.70 4.31
CA THR A 120 -2.08 -19.77 4.53
C THR A 120 -2.54 -20.74 5.62
N ALA A 121 -3.10 -20.22 6.72
CA ALA A 121 -3.67 -21.05 7.78
C ALA A 121 -4.88 -21.84 7.28
N MET A 122 -5.79 -21.20 6.56
CA MET A 122 -6.95 -21.84 5.96
C MET A 122 -6.56 -23.02 5.05
N LYS A 123 -5.57 -22.85 4.19
CA LYS A 123 -5.06 -23.95 3.34
C LYS A 123 -4.53 -25.12 4.15
N LYS A 124 -3.86 -24.86 5.28
CA LYS A 124 -3.30 -25.90 6.14
C LYS A 124 -4.36 -26.69 6.93
N LEU A 125 -5.55 -26.11 7.15
CA LEU A 125 -6.66 -26.81 7.81
C LEU A 125 -7.26 -27.93 6.96
N ASN A 126 -7.03 -27.91 5.64
CA ASN A 126 -7.48 -28.91 4.68
C ASN A 126 -9.00 -29.24 4.79
N LEU A 127 -9.82 -28.23 5.03
CA LEU A 127 -11.27 -28.36 5.07
C LEU A 127 -11.86 -28.33 3.65
N ASP A 128 -13.01 -28.98 3.48
CA ASP A 128 -13.81 -28.88 2.26
C ASP A 128 -14.33 -27.46 2.09
N LEU A 129 -13.77 -26.73 1.12
CA LEU A 129 -14.09 -25.32 0.89
C LEU A 129 -15.51 -25.12 0.39
N ASP A 130 -16.07 -26.05 -0.40
CA ASP A 130 -17.45 -25.95 -0.87
C ASP A 130 -18.40 -26.02 0.32
N LYS A 131 -18.13 -26.93 1.25
CA LYS A 131 -18.90 -27.02 2.49
C LYS A 131 -18.74 -25.81 3.38
N VAL A 132 -17.53 -25.26 3.50
CA VAL A 132 -17.29 -24.01 4.24
C VAL A 132 -18.10 -22.85 3.62
N MET A 133 -18.15 -22.76 2.30
CA MET A 133 -18.92 -21.71 1.62
C MET A 133 -20.44 -21.85 1.78
N GLU A 134 -20.96 -23.08 1.86
CA GLU A 134 -22.39 -23.31 2.15
C GLU A 134 -22.84 -22.78 3.53
N ILE A 135 -21.97 -22.87 4.53
CA ILE A 135 -22.30 -22.56 5.92
C ILE A 135 -21.63 -21.27 6.44
N CYS A 136 -20.97 -20.53 5.58
CA CYS A 136 -20.19 -19.37 5.98
C CYS A 136 -21.08 -18.19 6.44
N SER A 137 -20.56 -17.41 7.39
CA SER A 137 -21.17 -16.16 7.81
C SER A 137 -20.86 -15.02 6.82
N PRO A 138 -21.66 -13.94 6.80
CA PRO A 138 -21.36 -12.74 5.99
C PRO A 138 -19.98 -12.14 6.30
N ILE A 139 -19.53 -12.20 7.56
CA ILE A 139 -18.19 -11.72 7.97
C ILE A 139 -17.11 -12.59 7.34
N TYR A 140 -17.28 -13.93 7.36
CA TYR A 140 -16.33 -14.84 6.71
C TYR A 140 -16.27 -14.62 5.20
N LEU A 141 -17.44 -14.45 4.55
CA LEU A 141 -17.53 -14.19 3.11
C LEU A 141 -16.79 -12.90 2.72
N SER A 142 -16.93 -11.82 3.50
CA SER A 142 -16.19 -10.58 3.28
C SER A 142 -14.69 -10.81 3.45
N ASN A 143 -14.28 -11.53 4.50
CA ASN A 143 -12.86 -11.81 4.76
C ASN A 143 -12.22 -12.63 3.63
N ILE A 144 -12.89 -13.68 3.14
CA ILE A 144 -12.38 -14.50 2.02
C ILE A 144 -12.30 -13.68 0.73
N SER A 145 -13.25 -12.78 0.49
CA SER A 145 -13.24 -11.89 -0.68
C SER A 145 -12.03 -10.95 -0.68
N PHE A 146 -11.69 -10.35 0.46
CA PHE A 146 -10.48 -9.53 0.59
C PHE A 146 -9.20 -10.38 0.48
N SER A 147 -9.19 -11.55 1.12
CA SER A 147 -8.05 -12.47 1.07
C SER A 147 -7.77 -12.95 -0.34
N SER A 148 -8.81 -13.33 -1.09
CA SER A 148 -8.66 -13.79 -2.49
C SER A 148 -8.13 -12.69 -3.41
N ARG A 149 -8.52 -11.45 -3.18
CA ARG A 149 -7.99 -10.31 -3.94
C ARG A 149 -6.47 -10.13 -3.74
N ILE A 150 -5.99 -10.34 -2.50
CA ILE A 150 -4.57 -10.17 -2.17
C ILE A 150 -3.77 -11.39 -2.67
N THR A 151 -4.24 -12.61 -2.41
CA THR A 151 -3.50 -13.83 -2.73
C THR A 151 -3.71 -14.34 -4.16
N GLY A 152 -4.72 -13.86 -4.85
CA GLY A 152 -4.99 -14.17 -6.27
C GLY A 152 -4.58 -13.05 -7.24
N GLY A 153 -4.04 -11.93 -6.72
CA GLY A 153 -3.55 -10.80 -7.51
C GLY A 153 -2.09 -10.94 -7.92
N ASP A 154 -1.45 -9.82 -8.22
CA ASP A 154 -0.02 -9.77 -8.52
C ASP A 154 0.81 -10.07 -7.25
N GLU A 155 1.36 -11.28 -7.17
CA GLU A 155 2.16 -11.75 -6.04
C GLU A 155 3.38 -10.85 -5.78
N ASN A 156 4.05 -10.36 -6.83
CA ASN A 156 5.21 -9.48 -6.69
C ASN A 156 4.81 -8.13 -6.08
N LEU A 157 3.66 -7.59 -6.50
CA LEU A 157 3.18 -6.32 -5.95
C LEU A 157 2.96 -6.41 -4.44
N TYR A 158 2.19 -7.40 -3.99
CA TYR A 158 1.87 -7.54 -2.55
C TYR A 158 3.09 -7.93 -1.73
N THR A 159 3.97 -8.78 -2.26
CA THR A 159 5.23 -9.13 -1.63
C THR A 159 6.11 -7.88 -1.44
N ASN A 160 6.31 -7.08 -2.48
CA ASN A 160 7.12 -5.87 -2.39
C ASN A 160 6.51 -4.83 -1.43
N ILE A 161 5.19 -4.66 -1.39
CA ILE A 161 4.53 -3.77 -0.42
C ILE A 161 4.83 -4.22 1.02
N ILE A 162 4.79 -5.53 1.29
CA ILE A 162 5.03 -6.06 2.63
C ILE A 162 6.53 -6.00 2.99
N MET A 163 7.43 -6.33 2.06
CA MET A 163 8.85 -6.49 2.34
C MET A 163 9.64 -5.18 2.27
N ASP A 164 9.28 -4.28 1.34
CA ASP A 164 10.11 -3.12 1.02
C ASP A 164 9.80 -1.88 1.85
N ASN A 165 8.64 -1.82 2.53
CA ASN A 165 8.37 -0.72 3.46
C ASN A 165 9.06 -0.98 4.80
N PRO A 166 10.09 -0.18 5.17
CA PRO A 166 10.88 -0.40 6.40
C PRO A 166 10.07 -0.24 7.69
N LYS A 167 8.92 0.45 7.64
CA LYS A 167 8.02 0.63 8.79
C LYS A 167 7.23 -0.63 9.11
N ASN A 168 7.09 -1.56 8.16
CA ASN A 168 6.33 -2.79 8.35
C ASN A 168 6.87 -3.66 9.48
N ASN A 169 8.19 -3.74 9.64
CA ASN A 169 8.79 -4.59 10.68
C ASN A 169 8.24 -4.29 12.08
N LYS A 170 8.14 -3.00 12.44
CA LYS A 170 7.59 -2.57 13.74
C LYS A 170 6.10 -2.94 13.89
N VAL A 171 5.32 -2.68 12.86
CA VAL A 171 3.86 -2.90 12.88
C VAL A 171 3.54 -4.40 12.90
N LEU A 172 4.23 -5.19 12.08
CA LEU A 172 4.04 -6.64 12.03
C LEU A 172 4.49 -7.32 13.32
N LYS A 173 5.58 -6.86 13.93
CA LYS A 173 6.00 -7.36 15.24
C LYS A 173 4.93 -7.13 16.30
N LEU A 174 4.37 -5.92 16.38
CA LEU A 174 3.28 -5.59 17.30
C LEU A 174 2.03 -6.47 17.04
N TYR A 175 1.68 -6.69 15.77
CA TYR A 175 0.57 -7.55 15.38
C TYR A 175 0.77 -8.99 15.87
N LEU A 176 1.97 -9.56 15.67
CA LEU A 176 2.29 -10.91 16.10
C LEU A 176 2.30 -11.05 17.62
N GLU A 177 2.88 -10.09 18.35
CA GLU A 177 2.90 -10.07 19.82
C GLU A 177 1.46 -10.00 20.38
N THR A 178 0.62 -9.14 19.77
CA THR A 178 -0.81 -9.01 20.16
C THR A 178 -1.57 -10.30 19.86
N SER A 179 -1.37 -10.90 18.69
CA SER A 179 -2.00 -12.17 18.30
C SER A 179 -1.61 -13.29 19.24
N LYS A 180 -0.32 -13.37 19.61
CA LYS A 180 0.17 -14.37 20.57
C LYS A 180 -0.46 -14.17 21.95
N LYS A 181 -0.51 -12.94 22.46
CA LYS A 181 -1.15 -12.64 23.75
C LYS A 181 -2.61 -13.08 23.79
N LEU A 182 -3.37 -12.77 22.74
CA LEU A 182 -4.77 -13.18 22.61
C LEU A 182 -4.90 -14.71 22.54
N TYR A 183 -4.03 -15.38 21.81
CA TYR A 183 -3.99 -16.84 21.74
C TYR A 183 -3.75 -17.46 23.14
N ASP A 184 -2.78 -16.94 23.89
CA ASP A 184 -2.44 -17.43 25.23
C ASP A 184 -3.62 -17.22 26.20
N GLN A 185 -4.34 -16.10 26.12
CA GLN A 185 -5.56 -15.85 26.91
C GLN A 185 -6.69 -16.83 26.58
N ILE A 186 -6.94 -17.06 25.27
CA ILE A 186 -7.97 -18.01 24.81
C ILE A 186 -7.61 -19.43 25.28
N SER A 187 -6.36 -19.84 25.13
CA SER A 187 -5.88 -21.17 25.50
C SER A 187 -5.98 -21.44 27.01
N SER A 188 -5.76 -20.42 27.83
CA SER A 188 -5.90 -20.49 29.30
C SER A 188 -7.33 -20.26 29.79
N LYS A 189 -8.30 -20.03 28.89
CA LYS A 189 -9.68 -19.66 29.21
C LYS A 189 -9.79 -18.44 30.15
N ASN A 190 -8.82 -17.56 30.07
CA ASN A 190 -8.82 -16.32 30.85
C ASN A 190 -9.68 -15.27 30.13
N TYR A 191 -10.89 -15.03 30.66
CA TYR A 191 -11.85 -14.07 30.09
C TYR A 191 -11.70 -12.65 30.64
N SER A 192 -10.73 -12.39 31.50
CA SER A 192 -10.42 -11.02 31.96
C SER A 192 -9.63 -10.29 30.87
N SER A 193 -10.26 -9.29 30.26
CA SER A 193 -9.65 -8.34 29.34
C SER A 193 -8.83 -7.28 30.07
#